data_e1c44e54a3fae186ba4acbf11467f93a
#
_entry.id   e1c44e54a3fae186ba4acbf11467f93a
#
_cell.length_a   1.000
_cell.length_b   1.000
_cell.length_c   1.000
_cell.angle_alpha   90.00
_cell.angle_beta   90.00
_cell.angle_gamma   90.00
#
_symmetry.space_group_name_H-M   'P 1'
#
loop_
_entity.id
_entity.type
_entity.pdbx_description
1 polymer ?
#
loop_
_entity_poly.entity_id
_entity_poly.type
_entity_poly.pdbx_seq_one_letter_code
_entity_poly.pdbx_strand_id
1 'polypeptide(L)'
;MRMNYVLYGEEQYLLQESLTRIVRSHVPDANDLNKLVYDADTTDLDVILEDAMTIPFFSDCKIILVYHANFLSAANEHAVDTAALERYLDDPLESTVLVLIGDFEKLDARKKIVKKVQKTCKALQYRKLDEQGKQSYVHEQVKKRSLQIEP
;
A
#
# COMPACT_ATOMS: atom_id res chain seq x y z
N MET A 1 11.77 9.62 -8.22
CA MET A 1 10.34 9.68 -7.89
C MET A 1 9.97 8.53 -6.98
N ARG A 2 9.26 8.80 -5.89
CA ARG A 2 8.84 7.75 -4.98
C ARG A 2 7.56 7.10 -5.48
N MET A 3 7.39 5.84 -5.15
CA MET A 3 6.24 5.06 -5.60
C MET A 3 5.24 4.89 -4.46
N ASN A 4 3.96 5.03 -4.75
CA ASN A 4 2.90 4.65 -3.81
C ASN A 4 2.54 3.19 -4.04
N TYR A 5 1.98 2.54 -3.02
CA TYR A 5 1.77 1.09 -3.04
C TYR A 5 0.36 0.71 -2.63
N VAL A 6 -0.10 -0.42 -3.16
CA VAL A 6 -1.29 -1.10 -2.67
C VAL A 6 -0.91 -2.55 -2.43
N LEU A 7 -1.05 -3.01 -1.19
CA LEU A 7 -0.76 -4.39 -0.79
C LEU A 7 -2.05 -5.05 -0.34
N TYR A 8 -2.39 -6.17 -0.94
CA TYR A 8 -3.65 -6.85 -0.63
C TYR A 8 -3.54 -8.35 -0.84
N GLY A 9 -4.46 -9.10 -0.30
CA GLY A 9 -4.52 -10.54 -0.48
C GLY A 9 -4.78 -11.29 0.81
N GLU A 10 -4.98 -12.60 0.67
CA GLU A 10 -5.28 -13.46 1.82
C GLU A 10 -4.05 -13.83 2.64
N GLU A 11 -2.86 -13.80 2.01
CA GLU A 11 -1.62 -14.22 2.69
C GLU A 11 -1.00 -13.03 3.41
N GLN A 12 -1.50 -12.75 4.62
CA GLN A 12 -1.10 -11.56 5.37
C GLN A 12 0.31 -11.64 5.93
N TYR A 13 0.83 -12.83 6.17
CA TYR A 13 2.21 -12.95 6.65
C TYR A 13 3.20 -12.42 5.62
N LEU A 14 3.05 -12.86 4.36
CA LEU A 14 3.92 -12.39 3.28
C LEU A 14 3.71 -10.91 3.00
N LEU A 15 2.48 -10.44 3.13
CA LEU A 15 2.17 -9.02 2.97
C LEU A 15 2.94 -8.20 4.00
N GLN A 16 2.91 -8.61 5.26
CA GLN A 16 3.60 -7.89 6.32
C GLN A 16 5.12 -7.92 6.16
N GLU A 17 5.68 -9.03 5.69
CA GLU A 17 7.11 -9.09 5.40
C GLU A 17 7.47 -8.08 4.30
N SER A 18 6.67 -8.02 3.25
CA SER A 18 6.87 -7.09 2.16
C SER A 18 6.76 -5.64 2.64
N LEU A 19 5.75 -5.38 3.47
CA LEU A 19 5.53 -4.06 4.04
C LEU A 19 6.73 -3.60 4.86
N THR A 20 7.28 -4.49 5.68
CA THR A 20 8.48 -4.17 6.47
C THR A 20 9.63 -3.75 5.57
N ARG A 21 9.83 -4.44 4.45
CA ARG A 21 10.89 -4.09 3.51
C ARG A 21 10.64 -2.76 2.81
N ILE A 22 9.38 -2.49 2.45
CA ILE A 22 9.02 -1.22 1.83
C ILE A 22 9.30 -0.07 2.79
N VAL A 23 8.87 -0.19 4.04
CA VAL A 23 9.12 0.83 5.05
C VAL A 23 10.62 1.06 5.21
N ARG A 24 11.39 -0.01 5.34
CA ARG A 24 12.83 0.10 5.54
C ARG A 24 13.53 0.75 4.36
N SER A 25 13.07 0.46 3.13
CA SER A 25 13.72 1.00 1.94
C SER A 25 13.47 2.50 1.75
N HIS A 26 12.32 3.00 2.22
CA HIS A 26 11.98 4.42 2.06
C HIS A 26 12.30 5.23 3.31
N VAL A 27 12.16 4.63 4.48
CA VAL A 27 12.34 5.31 5.77
C VAL A 27 13.18 4.42 6.68
N PRO A 28 14.49 4.31 6.43
CA PRO A 28 15.36 3.42 7.24
C PRO A 28 15.38 3.77 8.72
N ASP A 29 15.18 5.05 9.05
CA ASP A 29 15.13 5.51 10.43
C ASP A 29 13.71 5.78 10.88
N ALA A 30 12.80 4.81 10.64
CA ALA A 30 11.39 4.95 10.94
C ALA A 30 11.13 5.27 12.42
N ASN A 31 10.29 6.28 12.66
CA ASN A 31 9.89 6.70 14.00
C ASN A 31 8.48 7.31 13.91
N ASP A 32 7.96 7.79 15.03
CA ASP A 32 6.59 8.31 15.08
C ASP A 32 6.36 9.56 14.24
N LEU A 33 7.41 10.22 13.79
CA LEU A 33 7.30 11.45 12.98
C LEU A 33 7.32 11.17 11.49
N ASN A 34 7.96 10.08 11.07
CA ASN A 34 8.11 9.79 9.63
C ASN A 34 7.43 8.49 9.20
N LYS A 35 6.86 7.72 10.13
CA LYS A 35 6.06 6.54 9.82
C LYS A 35 4.73 6.68 10.55
N LEU A 36 3.67 6.92 9.79
CA LEU A 36 2.33 7.16 10.33
C LEU A 36 1.41 6.02 9.95
N VAL A 37 0.58 5.57 10.88
CA VAL A 37 -0.32 4.43 10.68
C VAL A 37 -1.75 4.88 10.89
N TYR A 38 -2.59 4.62 9.91
CA TYR A 38 -4.01 4.95 9.95
C TYR A 38 -4.84 3.71 9.69
N ASP A 39 -6.07 3.74 10.18
CA ASP A 39 -7.06 2.70 9.94
C ASP A 39 -8.24 3.36 9.21
N ALA A 40 -8.48 2.94 7.97
CA ALA A 40 -9.53 3.53 7.15
C ALA A 40 -10.94 3.23 7.67
N ASP A 41 -11.08 2.25 8.57
CA ASP A 41 -12.38 1.98 9.22
C ASP A 41 -12.72 3.04 10.26
N THR A 42 -11.73 3.70 10.82
CA THR A 42 -11.93 4.66 11.92
C THR A 42 -11.53 6.09 11.58
N THR A 43 -10.82 6.29 10.49
CA THR A 43 -10.33 7.62 10.09
C THR A 43 -10.74 7.90 8.65
N ASP A 44 -11.33 9.05 8.39
CA ASP A 44 -11.74 9.44 7.04
C ASP A 44 -10.52 9.65 6.13
N LEU A 45 -10.68 9.32 4.86
CA LEU A 45 -9.61 9.53 3.89
C LEU A 45 -9.18 10.98 3.79
N ASP A 46 -10.10 11.92 3.94
CA ASP A 46 -9.75 13.35 3.90
C ASP A 46 -8.69 13.69 4.94
N VAL A 47 -8.82 13.16 6.14
CA VAL A 47 -7.86 13.39 7.22
C VAL A 47 -6.50 12.76 6.89
N ILE A 48 -6.53 11.53 6.40
CA ILE A 48 -5.31 10.82 6.04
C ILE A 48 -4.55 11.56 4.93
N LEU A 49 -5.27 12.04 3.93
CA LEU A 49 -4.65 12.71 2.79
C LEU A 49 -4.19 14.12 3.12
N GLU A 50 -4.81 14.77 4.08
CA GLU A 50 -4.31 16.03 4.57
C GLU A 50 -2.89 15.85 5.13
N ASP A 51 -2.70 14.77 5.89
CA ASP A 51 -1.37 14.41 6.38
C ASP A 51 -0.43 14.03 5.23
N ALA A 52 -0.94 13.30 4.24
CA ALA A 52 -0.12 12.91 3.09
C ALA A 52 0.39 14.11 2.30
N MET A 53 -0.37 15.20 2.28
CA MET A 53 0.00 16.42 1.57
C MET A 53 0.90 17.35 2.39
N THR A 54 1.16 17.01 3.64
CA THR A 54 2.00 17.82 4.54
C THR A 54 3.46 17.39 4.36
N ILE A 55 4.33 18.35 4.12
CA ILE A 55 5.75 18.08 3.95
C ILE A 55 6.36 17.68 5.29
N PRO A 56 7.16 16.61 5.34
CA PRO A 56 7.77 16.17 6.59
C PRO A 56 8.81 17.18 7.09
N PHE A 57 8.86 17.38 8.42
CA PHE A 57 9.71 18.39 9.04
C PHE A 57 11.14 17.90 9.28
N PHE A 58 11.29 16.64 9.70
CA PHE A 58 12.58 16.16 10.22
C PHE A 58 13.18 15.04 9.37
N SER A 59 12.65 14.79 8.19
CA SER A 59 13.15 13.74 7.33
C SER A 59 12.85 14.09 5.87
N ASP A 60 13.57 13.45 4.96
CA ASP A 60 13.36 13.64 3.53
C ASP A 60 12.14 12.90 3.02
N CYS A 61 11.68 11.92 3.77
CA CYS A 61 10.58 11.06 3.37
C CYS A 61 9.72 10.69 4.57
N LYS A 62 8.42 10.64 4.31
CA LYS A 62 7.43 10.18 5.26
C LYS A 62 6.67 9.03 4.61
N ILE A 63 6.35 7.99 5.38
CA ILE A 63 5.53 6.90 4.88
C ILE A 63 4.23 6.82 5.69
N ILE A 64 3.12 6.68 5.00
CA ILE A 64 1.80 6.56 5.61
C ILE A 64 1.21 5.21 5.26
N LEU A 65 0.92 4.41 6.29
CA LEU A 65 0.31 3.10 6.13
C LEU A 65 -1.19 3.22 6.43
N VAL A 66 -2.02 2.83 5.48
CA VAL A 66 -3.47 2.89 5.62
C VAL A 66 -4.02 1.47 5.62
N TYR A 67 -4.36 0.98 6.80
CA TYR A 67 -4.93 -0.36 6.96
C TYR A 67 -6.43 -0.36 6.66
N HIS A 68 -6.94 -1.52 6.34
CA HIS A 68 -8.36 -1.74 6.06
C HIS A 68 -8.87 -0.90 4.88
N ALA A 69 -8.07 -0.88 3.81
CA ALA A 69 -8.43 -0.16 2.59
C ALA A 69 -9.50 -0.93 1.79
N ASN A 70 -10.56 -1.36 2.47
CA ASN A 70 -11.58 -2.24 1.90
C ASN A 70 -12.45 -1.56 0.84
N PHE A 71 -12.38 -0.23 0.76
CA PHE A 71 -13.06 0.52 -0.30
C PHE A 71 -12.54 0.16 -1.70
N LEU A 72 -11.42 -0.56 -1.79
CA LEU A 72 -10.88 -1.03 -3.06
C LEU A 72 -11.46 -2.39 -3.48
N SER A 73 -12.24 -3.01 -2.61
CA SER A 73 -12.81 -4.35 -2.81
C SER A 73 -14.30 -4.26 -3.10
N ALA A 74 -14.82 -5.26 -3.81
CA ALA A 74 -16.26 -5.37 -4.07
C ALA A 74 -17.03 -5.70 -2.78
N ALA A 75 -16.38 -6.28 -1.79
CA ALA A 75 -17.02 -6.72 -0.54
C ALA A 75 -17.15 -5.61 0.51
N ASN A 76 -16.84 -4.37 0.16
CA ASN A 76 -16.93 -3.27 1.09
C ASN A 76 -18.39 -2.98 1.45
N GLU A 77 -18.72 -3.03 2.75
CA GLU A 77 -20.08 -2.84 3.23
C GLU A 77 -20.47 -1.37 3.37
N HIS A 78 -19.50 -0.48 3.42
CA HIS A 78 -19.73 0.94 3.64
C HIS A 78 -19.25 1.75 2.45
N ALA A 79 -20.07 2.71 2.04
CA ALA A 79 -19.67 3.64 1.01
C ALA A 79 -18.61 4.58 1.58
N VAL A 80 -17.47 4.66 0.92
CA VAL A 80 -16.38 5.55 1.30
C VAL A 80 -16.16 6.56 0.19
N ASP A 81 -16.07 7.83 0.56
CA ASP A 81 -15.77 8.88 -0.40
C ASP A 81 -14.27 8.85 -0.74
N THR A 82 -13.96 8.43 -1.97
CA THR A 82 -12.58 8.30 -2.42
C THR A 82 -12.09 9.49 -3.25
N ALA A 83 -12.89 10.55 -3.35
CA ALA A 83 -12.55 11.69 -4.21
C ALA A 83 -11.22 12.33 -3.84
N ALA A 84 -10.95 12.50 -2.54
CA ALA A 84 -9.70 13.09 -2.09
C ALA A 84 -8.50 12.21 -2.46
N LEU A 85 -8.65 10.90 -2.33
CA LEU A 85 -7.59 9.97 -2.70
C LEU A 85 -7.34 10.02 -4.20
N GLU A 86 -8.40 10.09 -5.01
CA GLU A 86 -8.26 10.18 -6.45
C GLU A 86 -7.51 11.44 -6.85
N ARG A 87 -7.84 12.57 -6.22
CA ARG A 87 -7.14 13.83 -6.50
C ARG A 87 -5.68 13.77 -6.07
N TYR A 88 -5.41 13.17 -4.91
CA TYR A 88 -4.05 13.03 -4.42
C TYR A 88 -3.19 12.21 -5.38
N LEU A 89 -3.74 11.12 -5.90
CA LEU A 89 -3.00 10.23 -6.78
C LEU A 89 -2.69 10.86 -8.16
N ASP A 90 -3.43 11.89 -8.53
CA ASP A 90 -3.15 12.64 -9.76
C ASP A 90 -1.87 13.49 -9.62
N ASP A 91 -1.57 13.93 -8.40
CA ASP A 91 -0.38 14.76 -8.14
C ASP A 91 0.13 14.50 -6.72
N PRO A 92 0.69 13.31 -6.48
CA PRO A 92 1.13 12.95 -5.13
C PRO A 92 2.35 13.74 -4.70
N LEU A 93 2.47 13.96 -3.39
CA LEU A 93 3.62 14.63 -2.82
C LEU A 93 4.83 13.71 -2.89
N GLU A 94 5.91 14.18 -3.48
CA GLU A 94 7.09 13.36 -3.73
C GLU A 94 7.78 12.89 -2.45
N SER A 95 7.67 13.65 -1.38
CA SER A 95 8.28 13.31 -0.09
C SER A 95 7.42 12.36 0.74
N THR A 96 6.28 11.92 0.24
CA THR A 96 5.38 11.00 0.95
C THR A 96 5.20 9.71 0.17
N VAL A 97 5.35 8.58 0.87
CA VAL A 97 5.00 7.26 0.33
C VAL A 97 3.70 6.83 0.98
N LEU A 98 2.68 6.62 0.19
CA LEU A 98 1.37 6.17 0.67
C LEU A 98 1.23 4.68 0.38
N VAL A 99 0.88 3.90 1.41
CA VAL A 99 0.69 2.45 1.28
C VAL A 99 -0.72 2.09 1.73
N LEU A 100 -1.54 1.61 0.80
CA LEU A 100 -2.89 1.15 1.08
C LEU A 100 -2.84 -0.36 1.30
N ILE A 101 -3.42 -0.83 2.40
CA ILE A 101 -3.30 -2.23 2.81
C ILE A 101 -4.68 -2.83 3.03
N GLY A 102 -4.93 -3.99 2.41
CA GLY A 102 -6.19 -4.69 2.59
C GLY A 102 -5.99 -6.19 2.74
N ASP A 103 -6.95 -6.85 3.39
CA ASP A 103 -6.94 -8.30 3.56
C ASP A 103 -7.89 -9.01 2.59
N PHE A 104 -8.51 -8.25 1.69
CA PHE A 104 -9.38 -8.80 0.65
C PHE A 104 -8.55 -9.51 -0.42
N GLU A 105 -9.21 -10.45 -1.10
CA GLU A 105 -8.53 -11.28 -2.09
C GLU A 105 -8.13 -10.52 -3.34
N LYS A 106 -9.01 -9.66 -3.84
CA LYS A 106 -8.75 -8.95 -5.09
C LYS A 106 -9.41 -7.57 -5.11
N LEU A 107 -8.87 -6.73 -5.98
CA LEU A 107 -9.39 -5.39 -6.24
C LEU A 107 -10.64 -5.47 -7.12
N ASP A 108 -11.58 -4.55 -6.89
CA ASP A 108 -12.74 -4.42 -7.76
C ASP A 108 -12.41 -3.46 -8.91
N ALA A 109 -12.02 -4.03 -10.04
CA ALA A 109 -11.56 -3.27 -11.19
C ALA A 109 -12.64 -2.37 -11.84
N ARG A 110 -13.90 -2.51 -11.44
CA ARG A 110 -14.97 -1.65 -11.93
C ARG A 110 -14.98 -0.28 -11.27
N LYS A 111 -14.39 -0.16 -10.08
CA LYS A 111 -14.37 1.08 -9.33
C LYS A 111 -13.37 2.07 -9.91
N LYS A 112 -13.77 3.34 -9.96
CA LYS A 112 -12.93 4.40 -10.46
C LYS A 112 -11.64 4.54 -9.67
N ILE A 113 -11.75 4.46 -8.33
CA ILE A 113 -10.56 4.53 -7.47
C ILE A 113 -9.58 3.39 -7.75
N VAL A 114 -10.09 2.20 -8.02
CA VAL A 114 -9.23 1.05 -8.31
C VAL A 114 -8.50 1.25 -9.64
N LYS A 115 -9.17 1.78 -10.64
CA LYS A 115 -8.53 2.09 -11.91
C LYS A 115 -7.41 3.11 -11.73
N LYS A 116 -7.63 4.13 -10.90
CA LYS A 116 -6.62 5.13 -10.60
C LYS A 116 -5.43 4.52 -9.87
N VAL A 117 -5.70 3.68 -8.87
CA VAL A 117 -4.68 2.99 -8.09
C VAL A 117 -3.84 2.08 -8.98
N GLN A 118 -4.46 1.31 -9.85
CA GLN A 118 -3.73 0.42 -10.75
C GLN A 118 -2.84 1.17 -11.73
N LYS A 119 -3.23 2.38 -12.09
CA LYS A 119 -2.48 3.22 -13.00
C LYS A 119 -1.31 3.94 -12.31
N THR A 120 -1.49 4.36 -11.06
CA THR A 120 -0.55 5.26 -10.39
C THR A 120 0.26 4.62 -9.27
N CYS A 121 -0.16 3.46 -8.78
CA CYS A 121 0.49 2.80 -7.65
C CYS A 121 1.04 1.44 -8.07
N LYS A 122 1.99 0.94 -7.29
CA LYS A 122 2.46 -0.42 -7.44
C LYS A 122 1.54 -1.33 -6.62
N ALA A 123 0.75 -2.15 -7.31
CA ALA A 123 -0.21 -3.05 -6.67
C ALA A 123 0.38 -4.44 -6.56
N LEU A 124 0.43 -4.98 -5.34
CA LEU A 124 1.01 -6.28 -5.04
C LEU A 124 -0.01 -7.17 -4.36
N GLN A 125 -0.27 -8.33 -4.94
CA GLN A 125 -1.23 -9.29 -4.43
C GLN A 125 -0.52 -10.46 -3.75
N TYR A 126 -0.99 -10.84 -2.56
CA TYR A 126 -0.44 -11.94 -1.77
C TYR A 126 -1.51 -13.01 -1.60
N ARG A 127 -1.44 -14.07 -2.41
CA ARG A 127 -2.45 -15.11 -2.45
C ARG A 127 -2.00 -16.34 -1.67
N LYS A 128 -2.96 -17.03 -1.08
CA LYS A 128 -2.71 -18.35 -0.54
C LYS A 128 -2.59 -19.31 -1.71
N LEU A 129 -1.53 -20.12 -1.71
CA LEU A 129 -1.26 -21.05 -2.79
C LEU A 129 -1.43 -22.47 -2.28
N ASP A 130 -1.80 -23.40 -3.18
CA ASP A 130 -1.73 -24.81 -2.86
C ASP A 130 -0.25 -25.18 -2.74
N GLU A 131 0.04 -26.44 -2.36
CA GLU A 131 1.41 -26.81 -2.07
C GLU A 131 2.32 -26.64 -3.29
N GLN A 132 1.85 -27.05 -4.47
CA GLN A 132 2.62 -26.91 -5.69
C GLN A 132 2.80 -25.42 -6.04
N GLY A 133 1.75 -24.65 -5.91
CA GLY A 133 1.81 -23.21 -6.15
C GLY A 133 2.75 -22.51 -5.18
N LYS A 134 2.74 -22.91 -3.90
CA LYS A 134 3.64 -22.34 -2.91
C LYS A 134 5.09 -22.60 -3.26
N GLN A 135 5.42 -23.78 -3.73
CA GLN A 135 6.79 -24.09 -4.14
C GLN A 135 7.22 -23.21 -5.30
N SER A 136 6.37 -23.05 -6.31
CA SER A 136 6.66 -22.18 -7.44
C SER A 136 6.83 -20.73 -7.00
N TYR A 137 5.97 -20.26 -6.11
CA TYR A 137 6.02 -18.89 -5.60
C TYR A 137 7.33 -18.62 -4.86
N VAL A 138 7.73 -19.52 -3.97
CA VAL A 138 8.98 -19.38 -3.22
C VAL A 138 10.17 -19.32 -4.17
N HIS A 139 10.18 -20.20 -5.17
CA HIS A 139 11.26 -20.21 -6.15
C HIS A 139 11.37 -18.88 -6.89
N GLU A 140 10.25 -18.34 -7.33
CA GLU A 140 10.22 -17.04 -8.00
C GLU A 140 10.69 -15.92 -7.12
N GLN A 141 10.30 -15.91 -5.84
CA GLN A 141 10.72 -14.88 -4.90
C GLN A 141 12.23 -14.89 -4.69
N VAL A 142 12.82 -16.05 -4.56
CA VAL A 142 14.27 -16.17 -4.41
C VAL A 142 14.96 -15.63 -5.65
N LYS A 143 14.48 -16.00 -6.83
CA LYS A 143 15.04 -15.52 -8.08
C LYS A 143 14.94 -14.00 -8.21
N LYS A 144 13.79 -13.43 -7.88
CA LYS A 144 13.59 -11.97 -7.94
C LYS A 144 14.52 -11.24 -7.00
N ARG A 145 14.68 -11.75 -5.79
CA ARG A 145 15.58 -11.13 -4.81
C ARG A 145 17.02 -11.13 -5.30
N SER A 146 17.46 -12.21 -5.91
CA SER A 146 18.80 -12.29 -6.45
C SER A 146 19.02 -11.29 -7.57
N LEU A 147 18.02 -11.09 -8.44
CA LEU A 147 18.13 -10.21 -9.58
C LEU A 147 17.98 -8.73 -9.22
N GLN A 148 17.12 -8.42 -8.24
CA GLN A 148 16.77 -7.04 -7.91
C GLN A 148 17.52 -6.48 -6.73
N ILE A 149 18.32 -7.29 -6.10
CA ILE A 149 18.98 -6.93 -4.86
C ILE A 149 17.96 -6.39 -3.92
N GLU A 150 16.85 -7.05 -3.82
CA GLU A 150 15.86 -6.69 -2.99
C GLU A 150 16.15 -5.69 -2.05
N PRO A 151 15.48 -4.79 -1.91
CA PRO A 151 14.97 -4.46 -0.67
C PRO A 151 13.83 -5.09 -0.50
#